data_2621c433688acf4ad556c8f239fbaf02
#
_entry.id   2621c433688acf4ad556c8f239fbaf02
#
_cell.length_a   1.000
_cell.length_b   1.000
_cell.length_c   1.000
_cell.angle_alpha   90.00
_cell.angle_beta   90.00
_cell.angle_gamma   90.00
#
_symmetry.space_group_name_H-M   'P 1'
#
loop_
_entity.id
_entity.type
_entity.pdbx_description
1 polymer ?
#
loop_
_entity_poly.entity_id
_entity_poly.type
_entity_poly.pdbx_seq_one_letter_code
_entity_poly.pdbx_strand_id
1 'polypeptide(L)'
;MKIINSEYKQRNMKIWNEVAPRYHKRWASVNKGPFQSTEKLIELIKINKNNRVLDVACGTGVVTKQIQKKVGKSGYVVGIDTSTTAIKIAKKENKKNLDFLNADAENLSFSKKFDIVTCQYALFFFPNAQKALKNIKNSLKKSGIIGISVHGNKDNVPFFSSILDSTTKYIPDYIPPGTPDLDRFGTKSALKTEIRKAGFSNIVTKEFIFNYNPGKFEDYWQNYIKYIAKPLKEKLNALEYSKRKEFKNSVKEKTLQYTKRNGDIIFPWQVLILTAKNN
;
A
#
# COMPACT_ATOMS: atom_id res chain seq x y z
N MET A 1 -17.53 9.20 -15.19
CA MET A 1 -16.16 8.82 -14.78
C MET A 1 -15.52 9.81 -13.80
N LYS A 2 -15.45 11.15 -14.08
CA LYS A 2 -14.82 12.13 -13.14
C LYS A 2 -15.50 12.20 -11.77
N ILE A 3 -16.82 12.18 -11.69
CA ILE A 3 -17.61 12.24 -10.44
C ILE A 3 -17.34 10.99 -9.60
N ILE A 4 -17.45 9.79 -10.18
CA ILE A 4 -17.21 8.51 -9.53
C ILE A 4 -15.80 8.43 -8.93
N ASN A 5 -14.78 8.91 -9.65
CA ASN A 5 -13.41 8.97 -9.16
C ASN A 5 -13.26 9.93 -7.97
N SER A 6 -13.99 11.05 -7.96
CA SER A 6 -13.98 12.01 -6.85
C SER A 6 -14.61 11.41 -5.58
N GLU A 7 -15.75 10.76 -5.71
CA GLU A 7 -16.44 10.08 -4.60
C GLU A 7 -15.59 8.96 -4.00
N TYR A 8 -14.96 8.13 -4.87
CA TYR A 8 -14.04 7.11 -4.41
C TYR A 8 -12.87 7.71 -3.61
N LYS A 9 -12.24 8.78 -4.11
CA LYS A 9 -11.12 9.45 -3.41
C LYS A 9 -11.54 9.96 -2.03
N GLN A 10 -12.69 10.62 -1.93
CA GLN A 10 -13.19 11.14 -0.66
C GLN A 10 -13.45 10.00 0.34
N ARG A 11 -14.11 8.93 -0.11
CA ARG A 11 -14.36 7.74 0.70
C ARG A 11 -13.06 7.08 1.15
N ASN A 12 -12.11 6.87 0.24
CA ASN A 12 -10.83 6.25 0.55
C ASN A 12 -10.01 7.09 1.54
N MET A 13 -9.97 8.41 1.35
CA MET A 13 -9.32 9.34 2.29
C MET A 13 -9.96 9.27 3.69
N LYS A 14 -11.28 9.23 3.79
CA LYS A 14 -11.99 9.07 5.06
C LYS A 14 -11.61 7.76 5.75
N ILE A 15 -11.61 6.66 5.01
CA ILE A 15 -11.21 5.34 5.53
C ILE A 15 -9.77 5.39 6.07
N TRP A 16 -8.82 5.95 5.30
CA TRP A 16 -7.43 6.03 5.74
C TRP A 16 -7.21 6.99 6.90
N ASN A 17 -7.97 8.08 7.02
CA ASN A 17 -7.95 8.94 8.21
C ASN A 17 -8.35 8.17 9.48
N GLU A 18 -9.33 7.28 9.40
CA GLU A 18 -9.77 6.46 10.53
C GLU A 18 -8.82 5.29 10.83
N VAL A 19 -8.27 4.67 9.80
CA VAL A 19 -7.44 3.45 9.91
C VAL A 19 -5.98 3.76 10.29
N ALA A 20 -5.43 4.90 9.86
CA ALA A 20 -4.01 5.23 9.99
C ALA A 20 -3.41 5.02 11.40
N PRO A 21 -4.03 5.43 12.52
CA PRO A 21 -3.45 5.22 13.84
C PRO A 21 -3.29 3.73 14.21
N ARG A 22 -4.31 2.92 13.88
CA ARG A 22 -4.34 1.48 14.17
C ARG A 22 -3.39 0.72 13.25
N TYR A 23 -3.37 1.06 11.96
CA TYR A 23 -2.45 0.53 10.97
C TYR A 23 -1.00 0.80 11.35
N HIS A 24 -0.70 2.02 11.82
CA HIS A 24 0.62 2.39 12.33
C HIS A 24 1.03 1.48 13.48
N LYS A 25 0.19 1.37 14.51
CA LYS A 25 0.46 0.52 15.70
C LYS A 25 0.64 -0.95 15.33
N ARG A 26 -0.15 -1.46 14.39
CA ARG A 26 -0.18 -2.89 14.06
C ARG A 26 1.00 -3.34 13.19
N TRP A 27 1.35 -2.55 12.20
CA TRP A 27 2.30 -2.95 11.17
C TRP A 27 3.50 -2.02 11.01
N ALA A 28 3.24 -0.72 10.94
CA ALA A 28 4.27 0.25 10.62
C ALA A 28 5.34 0.35 11.71
N SER A 29 4.93 0.43 12.99
CA SER A 29 5.85 0.55 14.11
C SER A 29 6.71 -0.70 14.36
N VAL A 30 6.27 -1.86 13.87
CA VAL A 30 6.93 -3.16 14.07
C VAL A 30 7.46 -3.78 12.76
N ASN A 31 7.42 -3.03 11.67
CA ASN A 31 7.91 -3.43 10.34
C ASN A 31 7.35 -4.78 9.85
N LYS A 32 6.03 -5.01 10.07
CA LYS A 32 5.33 -6.24 9.67
C LYS A 32 4.40 -6.00 8.48
N GLY A 33 3.84 -7.09 7.93
CA GLY A 33 2.93 -7.03 6.78
C GLY A 33 3.57 -6.35 5.58
N PRO A 34 2.94 -5.31 4.98
CA PRO A 34 3.46 -4.62 3.80
C PRO A 34 4.86 -4.03 4.00
N PHE A 35 5.24 -3.70 5.24
CA PHE A 35 6.54 -3.08 5.53
C PHE A 35 7.73 -4.05 5.53
N GLN A 36 7.50 -5.38 5.49
CA GLN A 36 8.57 -6.37 5.35
C GLN A 36 9.37 -6.17 4.06
N SER A 37 8.76 -5.62 3.00
CA SER A 37 9.40 -5.35 1.72
C SER A 37 10.17 -4.03 1.63
N THR A 38 10.09 -3.17 2.66
CA THR A 38 10.66 -1.81 2.63
C THR A 38 12.17 -1.82 2.40
N GLU A 39 12.90 -2.70 3.08
CA GLU A 39 14.35 -2.82 2.90
C GLU A 39 14.72 -3.23 1.48
N LYS A 40 13.97 -4.15 0.88
CA LYS A 40 14.18 -4.58 -0.52
C LYS A 40 13.88 -3.47 -1.52
N LEU A 41 12.86 -2.65 -1.27
CA LEU A 41 12.59 -1.47 -2.09
C LEU A 41 13.76 -0.49 -2.01
N ILE A 42 14.21 -0.13 -0.80
CA ILE A 42 15.32 0.80 -0.55
C ILE A 42 16.63 0.30 -1.17
N GLU A 43 16.90 -1.01 -1.09
CA GLU A 43 18.07 -1.63 -1.71
C GLU A 43 18.03 -1.51 -3.25
N LEU A 44 16.88 -1.80 -3.86
CA LEU A 44 16.75 -1.82 -5.31
C LEU A 44 16.78 -0.44 -5.96
N ILE A 45 16.29 0.59 -5.28
CA ILE A 45 16.33 1.98 -5.79
C ILE A 45 17.72 2.63 -5.61
N LYS A 46 18.64 1.97 -4.91
CA LYS A 46 20.04 2.41 -4.74
C LYS A 46 20.16 3.86 -4.26
N ILE A 47 19.53 4.15 -3.12
CA ILE A 47 19.61 5.49 -2.51
C ILE A 47 21.06 5.84 -2.16
N ASN A 48 21.51 7.00 -2.62
CA ASN A 48 22.79 7.59 -2.26
C ASN A 48 22.64 8.73 -1.25
N LYS A 49 23.73 9.03 -0.52
CA LYS A 49 23.80 10.27 0.26
C LYS A 49 23.52 11.46 -0.68
N ASN A 50 22.93 12.52 -0.13
CA ASN A 50 22.59 13.77 -0.83
C ASN A 50 21.40 13.65 -1.82
N ASN A 51 20.80 12.48 -2.05
CA ASN A 51 19.63 12.39 -2.91
C ASN A 51 18.45 13.20 -2.35
N ARG A 52 17.68 13.78 -3.26
CA ARG A 52 16.36 14.35 -3.00
C ARG A 52 15.31 13.28 -3.36
N VAL A 53 14.52 12.86 -2.39
CA VAL A 53 13.56 11.77 -2.56
C VAL A 53 12.14 12.24 -2.25
N LEU A 54 11.19 11.88 -3.11
CA LEU A 54 9.76 12.02 -2.87
C LEU A 54 9.18 10.63 -2.56
N ASP A 55 8.49 10.50 -1.44
CA ASP A 55 7.78 9.28 -1.05
C ASP A 55 6.26 9.53 -1.19
N VAL A 56 5.66 8.93 -2.21
CA VAL A 56 4.25 9.12 -2.59
C VAL A 56 3.37 8.13 -1.85
N ALA A 57 2.27 8.64 -1.25
CA ALA A 57 1.41 7.90 -0.35
C ALA A 57 2.22 7.34 0.84
N CYS A 58 2.96 8.22 1.49
CA CYS A 58 3.91 7.89 2.55
C CYS A 58 3.24 7.36 3.85
N GLY A 59 1.92 7.49 3.96
CA GLY A 59 1.19 7.10 5.15
C GLY A 59 1.72 7.79 6.40
N THR A 60 2.05 7.01 7.42
CA THR A 60 2.60 7.52 8.69
C THR A 60 4.12 7.72 8.67
N GLY A 61 4.73 7.71 7.47
CA GLY A 61 6.11 8.09 7.24
C GLY A 61 7.16 7.01 7.52
N VAL A 62 6.79 5.73 7.60
CA VAL A 62 7.73 4.64 7.94
C VAL A 62 8.80 4.48 6.88
N VAL A 63 8.42 4.39 5.61
CA VAL A 63 9.33 4.29 4.47
C VAL A 63 10.15 5.58 4.35
N THR A 64 9.48 6.73 4.40
CA THR A 64 10.08 8.06 4.30
C THR A 64 11.20 8.26 5.32
N LYS A 65 10.99 7.84 6.58
CA LYS A 65 11.99 7.94 7.65
C LYS A 65 13.18 7.00 7.44
N GLN A 66 12.95 5.80 6.89
CA GLN A 66 14.04 4.89 6.53
C GLN A 66 14.87 5.46 5.38
N ILE A 67 14.23 6.04 4.37
CA ILE A 67 14.87 6.75 3.26
C ILE A 67 15.69 7.93 3.79
N GLN A 68 15.13 8.73 4.70
CA GLN A 68 15.81 9.89 5.30
C GLN A 68 17.12 9.50 6.00
N LYS A 69 17.16 8.37 6.70
CA LYS A 69 18.39 7.83 7.30
C LYS A 69 19.45 7.51 6.25
N LYS A 70 19.02 7.02 5.07
CA LYS A 70 19.94 6.63 3.96
C LYS A 70 20.51 7.83 3.21
N VAL A 71 19.70 8.86 2.93
CA VAL A 71 20.18 10.06 2.21
C VAL A 71 21.11 10.92 3.08
N GLY A 72 21.13 10.73 4.40
CA GLY A 72 22.00 11.46 5.33
C GLY A 72 21.60 12.93 5.51
N LYS A 73 22.49 13.71 6.15
CA LYS A 73 22.20 15.11 6.54
C LYS A 73 22.08 16.06 5.34
N SER A 74 22.77 15.78 4.24
CA SER A 74 22.80 16.62 3.02
C SER A 74 21.72 16.26 2.01
N GLY A 75 21.07 15.10 2.16
CA GLY A 75 19.91 14.72 1.35
C GLY A 75 18.63 15.37 1.87
N TYR A 76 17.55 15.22 1.10
CA TYR A 76 16.25 15.79 1.47
C TYR A 76 15.11 14.84 1.09
N VAL A 77 14.18 14.65 1.97
CA VAL A 77 13.05 13.73 1.73
C VAL A 77 11.72 14.45 1.96
N VAL A 78 10.79 14.27 1.03
CA VAL A 78 9.41 14.73 1.16
C VAL A 78 8.49 13.52 1.12
N GLY A 79 7.67 13.33 2.14
CA GLY A 79 6.57 12.37 2.13
C GLY A 79 5.25 13.08 1.83
N ILE A 80 4.43 12.52 0.95
CA ILE A 80 3.09 13.04 0.67
C ILE A 80 2.02 11.95 0.86
N ASP A 81 0.89 12.34 1.42
CA ASP A 81 -0.29 11.47 1.56
C ASP A 81 -1.57 12.31 1.57
N THR A 82 -2.69 11.73 1.12
CA THR A 82 -4.00 12.38 1.18
C THR A 82 -4.63 12.33 2.57
N SER A 83 -4.21 11.39 3.43
CA SER A 83 -4.69 11.26 4.80
C SER A 83 -4.04 12.31 5.71
N THR A 84 -4.83 13.29 6.14
CA THR A 84 -4.37 14.29 7.12
C THR A 84 -3.98 13.67 8.45
N THR A 85 -4.66 12.60 8.88
CA THR A 85 -4.34 11.87 10.11
C THR A 85 -3.00 11.15 10.00
N ALA A 86 -2.73 10.49 8.86
CA ALA A 86 -1.44 9.84 8.62
C ALA A 86 -0.29 10.87 8.63
N ILE A 87 -0.47 12.00 7.94
CA ILE A 87 0.51 13.10 7.94
C ILE A 87 0.75 13.68 9.34
N LYS A 88 -0.30 13.85 10.16
CA LYS A 88 -0.13 14.26 11.56
C LYS A 88 0.74 13.28 12.36
N ILE A 89 0.55 11.97 12.15
CA ILE A 89 1.37 10.94 12.81
C ILE A 89 2.82 11.01 12.29
N ALA A 90 3.00 11.13 10.98
CA ALA A 90 4.32 11.21 10.35
C ALA A 90 5.15 12.40 10.88
N LYS A 91 4.50 13.55 11.05
CA LYS A 91 5.13 14.80 11.54
C LYS A 91 5.58 14.79 13.01
N LYS A 92 5.19 13.80 13.82
CA LYS A 92 5.61 13.73 15.23
C LYS A 92 7.13 13.66 15.43
N GLU A 93 7.86 13.20 14.42
CA GLU A 93 9.32 13.16 14.42
C GLU A 93 9.86 14.17 13.40
N ASN A 94 10.09 15.39 13.82
CA ASN A 94 10.66 16.43 12.97
C ASN A 94 12.18 16.24 12.76
N LYS A 95 12.62 16.40 11.52
CA LYS A 95 14.05 16.46 11.14
C LYS A 95 14.24 17.55 10.09
N LYS A 96 15.38 18.26 10.13
CA LYS A 96 15.67 19.40 9.23
C LYS A 96 15.58 19.12 7.75
N ASN A 97 15.78 17.86 7.34
CA ASN A 97 15.79 17.42 5.94
C ASN A 97 14.65 16.45 5.60
N LEU A 98 13.54 16.56 6.32
CA LEU A 98 12.37 15.69 6.18
C LEU A 98 11.08 16.50 6.31
N ASP A 99 10.29 16.55 5.23
CA ASP A 99 8.97 17.17 5.23
C ASP A 99 7.87 16.16 4.96
N PHE A 100 6.70 16.44 5.50
CA PHE A 100 5.48 15.71 5.22
C PHE A 100 4.37 16.68 4.81
N LEU A 101 3.75 16.43 3.64
CA LEU A 101 2.74 17.30 3.05
C LEU A 101 1.44 16.53 2.80
N ASN A 102 0.32 17.18 3.03
CA ASN A 102 -0.97 16.63 2.61
C ASN A 102 -1.17 16.97 1.12
N ALA A 103 -1.08 15.95 0.25
CA ALA A 103 -1.17 16.13 -1.19
C ALA A 103 -1.68 14.86 -1.89
N ASP A 104 -2.31 15.06 -3.06
CA ASP A 104 -2.83 14.00 -3.93
C ASP A 104 -1.85 13.75 -5.09
N ALA A 105 -1.42 12.50 -5.27
CA ALA A 105 -0.53 12.07 -6.34
C ALA A 105 -1.06 12.40 -7.75
N GLU A 106 -2.38 12.44 -7.93
CA GLU A 106 -2.99 12.80 -9.21
C GLU A 106 -3.05 14.32 -9.47
N ASN A 107 -2.62 15.15 -8.52
CA ASN A 107 -2.60 16.62 -8.63
C ASN A 107 -1.28 17.22 -8.12
N LEU A 108 -0.16 16.52 -8.37
CA LEU A 108 1.16 16.98 -7.95
C LEU A 108 1.76 18.00 -8.87
N SER A 109 2.39 19.02 -8.27
CA SER A 109 3.31 19.92 -8.95
C SER A 109 4.41 20.32 -7.99
N PHE A 110 5.67 20.09 -8.35
CA PHE A 110 6.83 20.51 -7.58
C PHE A 110 7.75 21.38 -8.44
N SER A 111 8.19 22.50 -7.92
CA SER A 111 9.19 23.36 -8.57
C SER A 111 10.57 22.72 -8.63
N LYS A 112 10.95 22.04 -7.55
CA LYS A 112 12.24 21.31 -7.45
C LYS A 112 12.04 19.83 -7.75
N LYS A 113 12.87 19.29 -8.65
CA LYS A 113 12.83 17.89 -9.05
C LYS A 113 13.55 16.98 -8.04
N PHE A 114 13.17 15.70 -8.06
CA PHE A 114 13.71 14.64 -7.21
C PHE A 114 14.62 13.69 -8.00
N ASP A 115 15.64 13.15 -7.33
CA ASP A 115 16.48 12.09 -7.89
C ASP A 115 15.76 10.77 -7.91
N ILE A 116 14.93 10.54 -6.87
CA ILE A 116 14.19 9.30 -6.66
C ILE A 116 12.75 9.63 -6.23
N VAL A 117 11.80 8.84 -6.73
CA VAL A 117 10.43 8.79 -6.22
C VAL A 117 10.10 7.38 -5.79
N THR A 118 9.52 7.21 -4.60
CA THR A 118 9.00 5.93 -4.10
C THR A 118 7.48 5.95 -4.00
N CYS A 119 6.86 4.79 -4.21
CA CYS A 119 5.44 4.57 -3.95
C CYS A 119 5.25 3.13 -3.48
N GLN A 120 5.13 2.92 -2.16
CA GLN A 120 5.00 1.59 -1.58
C GLN A 120 3.54 1.30 -1.20
N TYR A 121 2.97 0.19 -1.72
CA TYR A 121 1.63 -0.32 -1.42
C TYR A 121 0.49 0.68 -1.63
N ALA A 122 0.59 1.53 -2.67
CA ALA A 122 -0.41 2.56 -2.89
C ALA A 122 -0.91 2.71 -4.33
N LEU A 123 -0.12 2.36 -5.33
CA LEU A 123 -0.47 2.59 -6.75
C LEU A 123 -1.85 2.03 -7.13
N PHE A 124 -2.23 0.88 -6.59
CA PHE A 124 -3.52 0.24 -6.84
C PHE A 124 -4.72 0.97 -6.22
N PHE A 125 -4.50 1.90 -5.29
CA PHE A 125 -5.56 2.76 -4.76
C PHE A 125 -5.85 4.00 -5.60
N PHE A 126 -4.97 4.37 -6.55
CA PHE A 126 -5.17 5.58 -7.33
C PHE A 126 -6.21 5.35 -8.44
N PRO A 127 -7.39 5.98 -8.43
CA PRO A 127 -8.39 5.75 -9.48
C PRO A 127 -7.86 6.08 -10.87
N ASN A 128 -6.99 7.07 -11.01
CA ASN A 128 -6.27 7.37 -12.24
C ASN A 128 -4.75 7.20 -12.05
N ALA A 129 -4.31 5.94 -12.00
CA ALA A 129 -2.89 5.61 -11.83
C ALA A 129 -2.01 6.23 -12.91
N GLN A 130 -2.48 6.32 -14.16
CA GLN A 130 -1.73 6.97 -15.25
C GLN A 130 -1.50 8.47 -14.99
N LYS A 131 -2.50 9.18 -14.46
CA LYS A 131 -2.34 10.59 -14.11
C LYS A 131 -1.32 10.75 -12.97
N ALA A 132 -1.41 9.91 -11.93
CA ALA A 132 -0.45 9.91 -10.84
C ALA A 132 0.98 9.61 -11.33
N LEU A 133 1.15 8.59 -12.16
CA LEU A 133 2.46 8.21 -12.71
C LEU A 133 3.06 9.30 -13.61
N LYS A 134 2.25 10.00 -14.42
CA LYS A 134 2.69 11.16 -15.21
C LYS A 134 3.17 12.30 -14.31
N ASN A 135 2.43 12.62 -13.24
CA ASN A 135 2.84 13.65 -12.29
C ASN A 135 4.12 13.25 -11.53
N ILE A 136 4.24 11.98 -11.14
CA ILE A 136 5.47 11.42 -10.55
C ILE A 136 6.63 11.58 -11.53
N LYS A 137 6.44 11.21 -12.80
CA LYS A 137 7.46 11.38 -13.83
C LYS A 137 7.90 12.83 -13.97
N ASN A 138 6.93 13.76 -14.00
CA ASN A 138 7.19 15.20 -14.06
C ASN A 138 7.91 15.73 -12.80
N SER A 139 7.82 15.05 -11.67
CA SER A 139 8.52 15.40 -10.42
C SER A 139 9.96 14.89 -10.38
N LEU A 140 10.32 13.94 -11.24
CA LEU A 140 11.67 13.39 -11.32
C LEU A 140 12.59 14.25 -12.18
N LYS A 141 13.87 14.28 -11.84
CA LYS A 141 14.93 14.73 -12.72
C LYS A 141 15.03 13.84 -13.97
N LYS A 142 15.67 14.30 -15.03
CA LYS A 142 16.14 13.45 -16.13
C LYS A 142 17.03 12.35 -15.55
N SER A 143 16.86 11.10 -15.99
CA SER A 143 17.51 9.90 -15.44
C SER A 143 17.17 9.58 -13.98
N GLY A 144 16.24 10.29 -13.34
CA GLY A 144 15.75 9.98 -12.01
C GLY A 144 15.03 8.63 -11.95
N ILE A 145 14.97 8.02 -10.78
CA ILE A 145 14.48 6.65 -10.59
C ILE A 145 13.14 6.66 -9.86
N ILE A 146 12.19 5.88 -10.36
CA ILE A 146 10.98 5.52 -9.62
C ILE A 146 11.15 4.11 -9.03
N GLY A 147 10.76 3.94 -7.76
CA GLY A 147 10.64 2.64 -7.08
C GLY A 147 9.21 2.43 -6.61
N ILE A 148 8.59 1.34 -7.05
CA ILE A 148 7.21 0.99 -6.69
C ILE A 148 7.19 -0.40 -6.08
N SER A 149 6.44 -0.59 -5.00
CA SER A 149 6.06 -1.92 -4.55
C SER A 149 4.54 -2.07 -4.50
N VAL A 150 4.06 -3.25 -4.92
CA VAL A 150 2.67 -3.67 -4.85
C VAL A 150 2.61 -5.10 -4.34
N HIS A 151 1.47 -5.52 -3.79
CA HIS A 151 1.25 -6.94 -3.51
C HIS A 151 1.06 -7.72 -4.82
N GLY A 152 1.29 -9.03 -4.79
CA GLY A 152 0.89 -9.95 -5.85
C GLY A 152 -0.64 -9.97 -6.02
N ASN A 153 -1.11 -10.74 -7.00
CA ASN A 153 -2.55 -10.98 -7.14
C ASN A 153 -3.11 -11.70 -5.90
N LYS A 154 -4.43 -11.75 -5.77
CA LYS A 154 -5.12 -12.30 -4.61
C LYS A 154 -4.70 -13.73 -4.25
N ASP A 155 -4.36 -14.57 -5.23
CA ASP A 155 -3.99 -15.97 -5.00
C ASP A 155 -2.63 -16.10 -4.31
N ASN A 156 -1.77 -15.10 -4.48
CA ASN A 156 -0.43 -15.05 -3.91
C ASN A 156 -0.35 -14.24 -2.58
N VAL A 157 -1.50 -13.70 -2.12
CA VAL A 157 -1.60 -12.98 -0.85
C VAL A 157 -2.85 -13.43 -0.07
N PRO A 158 -2.86 -14.69 0.38
CA PRO A 158 -4.04 -15.31 1.03
C PRO A 158 -4.47 -14.62 2.31
N PHE A 159 -3.65 -13.77 2.89
CA PHE A 159 -4.06 -12.90 3.99
C PHE A 159 -5.27 -12.04 3.63
N PHE A 160 -5.34 -11.53 2.39
CA PHE A 160 -6.49 -10.74 1.91
C PHE A 160 -7.55 -11.63 1.25
N SER A 161 -7.16 -12.55 0.37
CA SER A 161 -8.12 -13.33 -0.43
C SER A 161 -9.00 -14.24 0.43
N SER A 162 -8.47 -14.80 1.53
CA SER A 162 -9.27 -15.63 2.44
C SER A 162 -10.53 -14.92 2.95
N ILE A 163 -10.48 -13.61 3.15
CA ILE A 163 -11.64 -12.82 3.58
C ILE A 163 -12.41 -12.25 2.38
N LEU A 164 -11.71 -11.70 1.38
CA LEU A 164 -12.35 -11.04 0.24
C LEU A 164 -13.23 -12.00 -0.57
N ASP A 165 -12.79 -13.23 -0.81
CA ASP A 165 -13.59 -14.23 -1.53
C ASP A 165 -14.85 -14.62 -0.76
N SER A 166 -14.78 -14.71 0.59
CA SER A 166 -15.97 -14.91 1.42
C SER A 166 -16.86 -13.66 1.41
N THR A 167 -16.24 -12.46 1.39
CA THR A 167 -17.00 -11.20 1.33
C THR A 167 -17.83 -11.11 0.05
N THR A 168 -17.27 -11.44 -1.10
CA THR A 168 -17.98 -11.43 -2.38
C THR A 168 -19.19 -12.38 -2.36
N LYS A 169 -19.05 -13.55 -1.70
CA LYS A 169 -20.14 -14.54 -1.61
C LYS A 169 -21.28 -14.09 -0.69
N TYR A 170 -20.97 -13.55 0.48
CA TYR A 170 -21.97 -13.27 1.53
C TYR A 170 -22.44 -11.81 1.56
N ILE A 171 -21.67 -10.89 0.98
CA ILE A 171 -21.93 -9.44 0.93
C ILE A 171 -21.59 -8.93 -0.48
N PRO A 172 -22.37 -9.28 -1.51
CA PRO A 172 -22.03 -8.98 -2.90
C PRO A 172 -21.95 -7.48 -3.21
N ASP A 173 -22.60 -6.63 -2.43
CA ASP A 173 -22.56 -5.16 -2.52
C ASP A 173 -21.45 -4.51 -1.68
N TYR A 174 -20.50 -5.31 -1.16
CA TYR A 174 -19.43 -4.80 -0.30
C TYR A 174 -18.49 -3.83 -1.01
N ILE A 175 -18.17 -4.12 -2.27
CA ILE A 175 -17.29 -3.27 -3.08
C ILE A 175 -18.11 -2.20 -3.79
N PRO A 176 -18.04 -0.93 -3.35
CA PRO A 176 -18.83 0.13 -3.95
C PRO A 176 -18.43 0.39 -5.41
N PRO A 177 -19.38 0.83 -6.25
CA PRO A 177 -19.07 1.24 -7.62
C PRO A 177 -17.91 2.23 -7.70
N GLY A 178 -17.07 2.10 -8.72
CA GLY A 178 -15.90 2.97 -8.95
C GLY A 178 -14.69 2.64 -8.08
N THR A 179 -14.76 1.60 -7.21
CA THR A 179 -13.57 1.09 -6.51
C THR A 179 -12.63 0.44 -7.53
N PRO A 180 -11.36 0.87 -7.63
CA PRO A 180 -10.39 0.21 -8.49
C PRO A 180 -10.19 -1.25 -8.11
N ASP A 181 -9.98 -2.11 -9.10
CA ASP A 181 -9.48 -3.46 -8.82
C ASP A 181 -8.10 -3.36 -8.17
N LEU A 182 -7.98 -3.84 -6.94
CA LEU A 182 -6.74 -3.77 -6.17
C LEU A 182 -5.68 -4.74 -6.72
N ASP A 183 -6.08 -5.79 -7.44
CA ASP A 183 -5.19 -6.77 -8.05
C ASP A 183 -4.68 -6.36 -9.44
N ARG A 184 -5.17 -5.24 -10.01
CA ARG A 184 -4.85 -4.79 -11.38
C ARG A 184 -3.35 -4.68 -11.70
N PHE A 185 -2.50 -4.56 -10.69
CA PHE A 185 -1.04 -4.52 -10.83
C PHE A 185 -0.34 -5.73 -10.17
N GLY A 186 -1.08 -6.76 -9.79
CA GLY A 186 -0.59 -7.93 -9.07
C GLY A 186 0.26 -8.91 -9.89
N THR A 187 0.54 -8.62 -11.18
CA THR A 187 1.46 -9.39 -12.00
C THR A 187 2.59 -8.53 -12.55
N LYS A 188 3.77 -9.15 -12.78
CA LYS A 188 4.92 -8.45 -13.37
C LYS A 188 4.57 -7.79 -14.72
N SER A 189 3.75 -8.48 -15.53
CA SER A 189 3.34 -7.97 -16.86
C SER A 189 2.44 -6.75 -16.73
N ALA A 190 1.39 -6.82 -15.92
CA ALA A 190 0.45 -5.72 -15.71
C ALA A 190 1.16 -4.47 -15.16
N LEU A 191 1.99 -4.65 -14.11
CA LEU A 191 2.74 -3.55 -13.51
C LEU A 191 3.72 -2.90 -14.52
N LYS A 192 4.50 -3.72 -15.25
CA LYS A 192 5.42 -3.21 -16.29
C LYS A 192 4.69 -2.43 -17.37
N THR A 193 3.54 -2.94 -17.83
CA THR A 193 2.74 -2.30 -18.88
C THR A 193 2.25 -0.94 -18.43
N GLU A 194 1.76 -0.83 -17.20
CA GLU A 194 1.27 0.44 -16.64
C GLU A 194 2.38 1.49 -16.53
N ILE A 195 3.57 1.09 -16.07
CA ILE A 195 4.73 1.98 -15.94
C ILE A 195 5.26 2.41 -17.31
N ARG A 196 5.27 1.48 -18.31
CA ARG A 196 5.67 1.81 -19.68
C ARG A 196 4.72 2.81 -20.33
N LYS A 197 3.40 2.66 -20.16
CA LYS A 197 2.39 3.61 -20.63
C LYS A 197 2.58 5.03 -20.08
N ALA A 198 3.12 5.16 -18.88
CA ALA A 198 3.46 6.45 -18.28
C ALA A 198 4.76 7.05 -18.83
N GLY A 199 5.47 6.35 -19.74
CA GLY A 199 6.66 6.82 -20.44
C GLY A 199 7.96 6.61 -19.66
N PHE A 200 8.00 5.68 -18.71
CA PHE A 200 9.23 5.26 -18.06
C PHE A 200 9.97 4.19 -18.87
N SER A 201 11.29 4.14 -18.72
CA SER A 201 12.19 3.20 -19.39
C SER A 201 13.01 2.38 -18.39
N ASN A 202 13.84 1.47 -18.89
CA ASN A 202 14.72 0.61 -18.07
C ASN A 202 13.97 -0.07 -16.92
N ILE A 203 12.80 -0.63 -17.23
CA ILE A 203 11.87 -1.20 -16.25
C ILE A 203 12.37 -2.57 -15.80
N VAL A 204 12.73 -2.68 -14.52
CA VAL A 204 13.11 -3.93 -13.86
C VAL A 204 12.08 -4.26 -12.79
N THR A 205 11.59 -5.50 -12.77
CA THR A 205 10.65 -5.97 -11.75
C THR A 205 11.21 -7.21 -11.07
N LYS A 206 11.30 -7.19 -9.76
CA LYS A 206 11.64 -8.34 -8.91
C LYS A 206 10.45 -8.76 -8.07
N GLU A 207 10.42 -10.02 -7.73
CA GLU A 207 9.40 -10.64 -6.90
C GLU A 207 10.04 -11.18 -5.63
N PHE A 208 9.33 -11.00 -4.53
CA PHE A 208 9.72 -11.51 -3.20
C PHE A 208 8.51 -12.16 -2.56
N ILE A 209 8.74 -13.21 -1.79
CA ILE A 209 7.71 -13.84 -0.97
C ILE A 209 8.18 -13.76 0.48
N PHE A 210 7.37 -13.11 1.31
CA PHE A 210 7.58 -13.04 2.76
C PHE A 210 6.57 -13.93 3.46
N ASN A 211 6.93 -14.44 4.63
CA ASN A 211 5.99 -15.13 5.49
C ASN A 211 5.40 -14.15 6.50
N TYR A 212 4.09 -14.12 6.61
CA TYR A 212 3.38 -13.31 7.60
C TYR A 212 2.62 -14.19 8.57
N ASN A 213 2.96 -14.10 9.85
CA ASN A 213 2.26 -14.79 10.94
C ASN A 213 1.32 -13.82 11.65
N PRO A 214 -0.01 -13.88 11.44
CA PRO A 214 -1.00 -13.11 12.19
C PRO A 214 -1.32 -13.70 13.58
N GLY A 215 -0.82 -14.88 13.93
CA GLY A 215 -1.21 -15.70 15.05
C GLY A 215 -2.17 -16.82 14.66
N LYS A 216 -3.02 -17.25 15.58
CA LYS A 216 -4.09 -18.23 15.35
C LYS A 216 -5.25 -17.59 14.57
N PHE A 217 -6.23 -18.42 14.16
CA PHE A 217 -7.38 -17.91 13.37
C PHE A 217 -8.12 -16.75 14.05
N GLU A 218 -8.36 -16.83 15.36
CA GLU A 218 -9.05 -15.75 16.07
C GLU A 218 -8.23 -14.45 16.09
N ASP A 219 -6.92 -14.53 16.20
CA ASP A 219 -6.03 -13.37 16.11
C ASP A 219 -6.08 -12.75 14.72
N TYR A 220 -6.02 -13.58 13.66
CA TYR A 220 -6.16 -13.15 12.28
C TYR A 220 -7.52 -12.46 12.05
N TRP A 221 -8.62 -13.12 12.45
CA TRP A 221 -9.98 -12.61 12.31
C TRP A 221 -10.17 -11.26 13.00
N GLN A 222 -9.86 -11.21 14.31
CA GLN A 222 -10.03 -9.98 15.11
C GLN A 222 -9.16 -8.84 14.58
N ASN A 223 -7.92 -9.14 14.22
CA ASN A 223 -7.01 -8.13 13.70
C ASN A 223 -7.46 -7.58 12.35
N TYR A 224 -7.93 -8.45 11.44
CA TYR A 224 -8.42 -8.01 10.14
C TYR A 224 -9.64 -7.09 10.29
N ILE A 225 -10.65 -7.54 11.01
CA ILE A 225 -11.90 -6.80 11.22
C ILE A 225 -11.67 -5.50 11.99
N LYS A 226 -10.81 -5.52 13.01
CA LYS A 226 -10.56 -4.35 13.86
C LYS A 226 -9.67 -3.29 13.21
N TYR A 227 -8.63 -3.72 12.48
CA TYR A 227 -7.56 -2.81 12.07
C TYR A 227 -7.58 -2.46 10.57
N ILE A 228 -8.20 -3.29 9.73
CA ILE A 228 -8.10 -3.15 8.28
C ILE A 228 -9.46 -2.85 7.65
N ALA A 229 -10.50 -3.50 8.10
CA ALA A 229 -11.78 -3.56 7.40
C ALA A 229 -12.98 -3.09 8.23
N LYS A 230 -12.92 -1.84 8.76
CA LYS A 230 -14.06 -1.27 9.47
C LYS A 230 -15.38 -1.35 8.68
N PRO A 231 -15.42 -1.02 7.36
CA PRO A 231 -16.64 -1.17 6.58
C PRO A 231 -17.16 -2.61 6.54
N LEU A 232 -16.26 -3.60 6.48
CA LEU A 232 -16.66 -5.01 6.54
C LEU A 232 -17.28 -5.36 7.89
N LYS A 233 -16.71 -4.85 8.99
CA LYS A 233 -17.29 -5.05 10.33
C LYS A 233 -18.72 -4.55 10.43
N GLU A 234 -19.00 -3.36 9.89
CA GLU A 234 -20.34 -2.76 9.90
C GLU A 234 -21.33 -3.61 9.09
N LYS A 235 -20.92 -4.04 7.88
CA LYS A 235 -21.74 -4.93 7.05
C LYS A 235 -21.99 -6.29 7.71
N LEU A 236 -20.97 -6.89 8.32
CA LEU A 236 -21.10 -8.17 9.05
C LEU A 236 -22.06 -8.05 10.25
N ASN A 237 -22.02 -6.94 10.97
CA ASN A 237 -22.93 -6.70 12.09
C ASN A 237 -24.41 -6.56 11.65
N ALA A 238 -24.64 -6.16 10.40
CA ALA A 238 -25.99 -6.08 9.81
C ALA A 238 -26.51 -7.43 9.31
N LEU A 239 -25.68 -8.45 9.19
CA LEU A 239 -26.12 -9.80 8.80
C LEU A 239 -26.78 -10.52 9.98
N GLU A 240 -27.73 -11.42 9.67
CA GLU A 240 -28.24 -12.39 10.63
C GLU A 240 -27.12 -13.23 11.25
N TYR A 241 -27.31 -13.67 12.49
CA TYR A 241 -26.30 -14.43 13.24
C TYR A 241 -25.82 -15.69 12.52
N SER A 242 -26.75 -16.45 11.91
CA SER A 242 -26.45 -17.65 11.11
C SER A 242 -25.51 -17.34 9.95
N LYS A 243 -25.83 -16.35 9.13
CA LYS A 243 -25.03 -15.92 7.98
C LYS A 243 -23.65 -15.37 8.39
N ARG A 244 -23.57 -14.65 9.51
CA ARG A 244 -22.31 -14.18 10.07
C ARG A 244 -21.41 -15.33 10.52
N LYS A 245 -22.00 -16.36 11.13
CA LYS A 245 -21.31 -17.59 11.52
C LYS A 245 -20.80 -18.36 10.30
N GLU A 246 -21.61 -18.51 9.28
CA GLU A 246 -21.24 -19.13 8.01
C GLU A 246 -20.10 -18.39 7.33
N PHE A 247 -20.18 -17.05 7.25
CA PHE A 247 -19.10 -16.22 6.74
C PHE A 247 -17.78 -16.49 7.47
N LYS A 248 -17.79 -16.44 8.81
CA LYS A 248 -16.59 -16.67 9.62
C LYS A 248 -16.02 -18.06 9.40
N ASN A 249 -16.88 -19.10 9.31
CA ASN A 249 -16.47 -20.46 9.04
C ASN A 249 -15.86 -20.59 7.63
N SER A 250 -16.47 -19.99 6.61
CA SER A 250 -15.92 -19.96 5.24
C SER A 250 -14.52 -19.34 5.20
N VAL A 251 -14.28 -18.26 5.94
CA VAL A 251 -12.93 -17.68 6.07
C VAL A 251 -11.99 -18.65 6.77
N LYS A 252 -12.44 -19.30 7.86
CA LYS A 252 -11.63 -20.26 8.62
C LYS A 252 -11.18 -21.43 7.74
N GLU A 253 -12.09 -22.02 6.98
CA GLU A 253 -11.78 -23.10 6.06
C GLU A 253 -10.69 -22.74 5.06
N LYS A 254 -10.77 -21.52 4.48
CA LYS A 254 -9.73 -21.03 3.54
C LYS A 254 -8.36 -20.85 4.18
N THR A 255 -8.29 -20.69 5.50
CA THR A 255 -7.01 -20.54 6.22
C THR A 255 -6.37 -21.88 6.62
N LEU A 256 -7.11 -23.00 6.57
CA LEU A 256 -6.62 -24.31 7.04
C LEU A 256 -5.33 -24.75 6.33
N GLN A 257 -5.23 -24.56 5.02
CA GLN A 257 -4.04 -24.92 4.23
C GLN A 257 -2.77 -24.15 4.66
N TYR A 258 -2.93 -23.02 5.34
CA TYR A 258 -1.82 -22.18 5.85
C TYR A 258 -1.60 -22.37 7.36
N THR A 259 -2.42 -23.21 8.00
CA THR A 259 -2.39 -23.40 9.45
C THR A 259 -1.39 -24.53 9.81
N LYS A 260 -0.44 -24.23 10.69
CA LYS A 260 0.54 -25.19 11.21
C LYS A 260 -0.06 -26.07 12.30
N ARG A 261 0.64 -27.16 12.67
CA ARG A 261 0.18 -28.10 13.73
C ARG A 261 -0.09 -27.44 15.09
N ASN A 262 0.62 -26.35 15.42
CA ASN A 262 0.40 -25.58 16.66
C ASN A 262 -0.79 -24.59 16.56
N GLY A 263 -1.48 -24.54 15.44
CA GLY A 263 -2.62 -23.66 15.17
C GLY A 263 -2.25 -22.27 14.63
N ASP A 264 -0.97 -21.94 14.49
CA ASP A 264 -0.53 -20.67 13.91
C ASP A 264 -0.72 -20.67 12.40
N ILE A 265 -1.18 -19.54 11.88
CA ILE A 265 -1.32 -19.33 10.44
C ILE A 265 -0.03 -18.68 9.90
N ILE A 266 0.52 -19.22 8.82
CA ILE A 266 1.65 -18.64 8.10
C ILE A 266 1.23 -18.36 6.67
N PHE A 267 0.87 -17.13 6.38
CA PHE A 267 0.52 -16.72 5.03
C PHE A 267 1.76 -16.37 4.21
N PRO A 268 1.91 -16.90 2.98
CA PRO A 268 2.80 -16.30 2.01
C PRO A 268 2.27 -14.90 1.64
N TRP A 269 3.20 -13.98 1.44
CA TRP A 269 2.89 -12.61 1.05
C TRP A 269 3.80 -12.21 -0.10
N GLN A 270 3.29 -12.35 -1.31
CA GLN A 270 4.01 -11.96 -2.51
C GLN A 270 4.03 -10.44 -2.67
N VAL A 271 5.20 -9.93 -3.00
CA VAL A 271 5.44 -8.53 -3.31
C VAL A 271 6.17 -8.41 -4.64
N LEU A 272 5.68 -7.54 -5.48
CA LEU A 272 6.36 -7.10 -6.69
C LEU A 272 7.02 -5.75 -6.43
N ILE A 273 8.31 -5.64 -6.66
CA ILE A 273 9.06 -4.39 -6.58
C ILE A 273 9.58 -4.06 -7.98
N LEU A 274 9.22 -2.88 -8.45
CA LEU A 274 9.61 -2.38 -9.76
C LEU A 274 10.46 -1.12 -9.60
N THR A 275 11.54 -1.05 -10.39
CA THR A 275 12.31 0.17 -10.60
C THR A 275 12.29 0.56 -12.06
N ALA A 276 12.26 1.86 -12.37
CA ALA A 276 12.31 2.38 -13.73
C ALA A 276 12.95 3.76 -13.76
N LYS A 277 13.40 4.21 -14.94
CA LYS A 277 14.03 5.51 -15.15
C LYS A 277 13.13 6.48 -15.88
N ASN A 278 13.24 7.76 -15.51
CA ASN A 278 12.73 8.89 -16.26
C ASN A 278 13.76 9.30 -17.31
N ASN A 279 13.44 9.16 -18.59
CA ASN A 279 14.30 9.61 -19.71
C ASN A 279 14.09 11.08 -20.01
#